data_7226434fbf8ea717b4ae73dc781be94e
#
_entry.id   7226434fbf8ea717b4ae73dc781be94e
#
_cell.length_a   1.000
_cell.length_b   1.000
_cell.length_c   1.000
_cell.angle_alpha   90.00
_cell.angle_beta   90.00
_cell.angle_gamma   90.00
#
_symmetry.space_group_name_H-M   'P 1'
#
loop_
_entity.id
_entity.type
_entity.pdbx_description
1 polymer ?
#
loop_
_entity_poly.entity_id
_entity_poly.type
_entity_poly.pdbx_seq_one_letter_code
_entity_poly.pdbx_strand_id
1 'polypeptide(L)'
;GAGFKVYRVSLLSKADQFTKNADGSYDAASILEAYRKSSYDQDTLKFDFSNEEQAVATMYESDTTSVTRYNATLTADSDFANGQGLGWVPTNNSQEYRLSEIFTNEEGILRVQGLPNGQYIVVETTVPKDVFQAEPFLVTVNASSPQSSFTMPAGSITTPSGSYMTYNILDEELEGYLQLVKIDIETGKPVKIVDTTFNLYYIAEDGRETLVEMNDPKSGNAWAKTSTFYTDSNGEMKTPEKLPLGKYRIVEVEGPHGYFNDRQYNVVFELTSDRVYQVSGGSADGMDDYVITESYYNHETLGQIKIRKIGNVLTGYENGQFVYESDNLANATYEIHAQGDIPTPDNQGTLWYADGDLVATVTTAEDGQVDEVRFSPTRTTATYDFLKVTHDGTKGEVTITLPLGTYTISEVQAPYGFVHTDHTYTVVLDWDNQYNDLVLAKAVTDHTQDGDVIYDYSIINVGNASAEQMEKQILVFENARVLPVVEEGKVGVGLYKLDRDTCDLTDEAPYSDGCKTRASLLNGGSNRADIPADAKMVAGSIYELYTADDIYSISGELLAAADTLLGTATTDQNGLAYFDVDVPVRGEHYGSSDAHDWTTNSGRYYLREI
;
A
#
# COMPACT_ATOMS: atom_id res chain seq x y z
N GLY A 1 -10.19 -20.25 41.39
CA GLY A 1 -9.10 -20.67 42.24
C GLY A 1 -7.94 -21.24 41.46
N ALA A 2 -6.73 -21.04 41.97
CA ALA A 2 -5.53 -21.65 41.44
C ALA A 2 -5.52 -23.16 41.74
N GLY A 3 -5.08 -23.98 40.79
CA GLY A 3 -4.98 -25.43 40.96
C GLY A 3 -3.51 -25.83 41.09
N PHE A 4 -3.21 -26.69 42.06
CA PHE A 4 -1.86 -27.12 42.35
C PHE A 4 -1.76 -28.65 42.36
N LYS A 5 -0.66 -29.20 41.92
CA LYS A 5 -0.24 -30.60 42.12
C LYS A 5 0.97 -30.65 43.03
N VAL A 6 0.97 -31.67 43.93
CA VAL A 6 1.99 -31.88 44.93
C VAL A 6 2.69 -33.20 44.65
N TYR A 7 3.95 -33.15 44.33
CA TYR A 7 4.74 -34.34 44.03
C TYR A 7 5.80 -34.61 45.12
N ARG A 8 5.90 -35.85 45.58
CA ARG A 8 7.00 -36.26 46.47
C ARG A 8 8.27 -36.43 45.64
N VAL A 9 9.31 -35.66 45.93
CA VAL A 9 10.57 -35.65 45.16
C VAL A 9 11.19 -37.05 45.01
N SER A 10 11.19 -37.85 46.08
CA SER A 10 11.76 -39.20 46.05
C SER A 10 11.00 -40.21 45.18
N LEU A 11 9.78 -39.89 44.75
CA LEU A 11 8.94 -40.71 43.89
C LEU A 11 8.91 -40.27 42.45
N LEU A 12 9.53 -39.14 42.14
CA LEU A 12 9.66 -38.67 40.75
C LEU A 12 10.50 -39.64 39.94
N SER A 13 10.12 -39.89 38.70
CA SER A 13 10.96 -40.62 37.76
C SER A 13 12.29 -39.87 37.63
N LYS A 14 13.41 -40.55 37.71
CA LYS A 14 14.77 -39.96 37.72
C LYS A 14 15.13 -39.14 38.97
N ALA A 15 14.45 -39.34 40.12
CA ALA A 15 14.85 -38.74 41.39
C ALA A 15 16.29 -39.05 41.80
N ASP A 16 16.85 -40.17 41.31
CA ASP A 16 18.24 -40.55 41.47
C ASP A 16 19.25 -39.61 40.78
N GLN A 17 18.80 -38.82 39.84
CA GLN A 17 19.63 -37.84 39.13
C GLN A 17 19.76 -36.49 39.84
N PHE A 18 18.93 -36.23 40.85
CA PHE A 18 19.04 -35.01 41.64
C PHE A 18 20.30 -35.02 42.52
N THR A 19 20.92 -33.86 42.60
CA THR A 19 22.03 -33.68 43.55
C THR A 19 21.53 -33.85 44.99
N LYS A 20 22.31 -34.53 45.82
CA LYS A 20 22.00 -34.72 47.23
C LYS A 20 22.92 -33.89 48.11
N ASN A 21 22.36 -33.30 49.13
CA ASN A 21 23.08 -32.65 50.20
C ASN A 21 23.81 -33.65 51.12
N ALA A 22 24.68 -33.18 51.99
CA ALA A 22 25.46 -34.01 52.90
C ALA A 22 24.58 -34.80 53.91
N ASP A 23 23.39 -34.34 54.20
CA ASP A 23 22.39 -34.98 55.07
C ASP A 23 21.49 -36.00 54.34
N GLY A 24 21.72 -36.18 53.03
CA GLY A 24 20.96 -37.11 52.19
C GLY A 24 19.68 -36.54 51.60
N SER A 25 19.33 -35.30 51.92
CA SER A 25 18.23 -34.60 51.28
C SER A 25 18.58 -34.23 49.84
N TYR A 26 17.58 -34.00 48.99
CA TYR A 26 17.80 -33.52 47.62
C TYR A 26 18.06 -32.02 47.62
N ASP A 27 19.00 -31.58 46.81
CA ASP A 27 19.29 -30.15 46.63
C ASP A 27 18.16 -29.43 45.93
N ALA A 28 17.65 -28.37 46.56
CA ALA A 28 16.52 -27.62 46.07
C ALA A 28 16.75 -26.99 44.69
N ALA A 29 17.96 -26.44 44.48
CA ALA A 29 18.31 -25.81 43.20
C ALA A 29 18.30 -26.82 42.05
N SER A 30 18.80 -28.04 42.30
CA SER A 30 18.84 -29.08 41.27
C SER A 30 17.43 -29.56 40.87
N ILE A 31 16.49 -29.59 41.82
CA ILE A 31 15.08 -29.97 41.52
C ILE A 31 14.40 -28.90 40.70
N LEU A 32 14.53 -27.64 41.12
CA LEU A 32 13.89 -26.52 40.40
C LEU A 32 14.49 -26.32 38.99
N GLU A 33 15.81 -26.47 38.85
CA GLU A 33 16.44 -26.42 37.54
C GLU A 33 15.97 -27.57 36.64
N ALA A 34 15.83 -28.78 37.17
CA ALA A 34 15.30 -29.90 36.41
C ALA A 34 13.85 -29.69 36.00
N TYR A 35 13.02 -29.12 36.84
CA TYR A 35 11.65 -28.74 36.49
C TYR A 35 11.65 -27.73 35.35
N ARG A 36 12.41 -26.65 35.45
CA ARG A 36 12.51 -25.64 34.40
C ARG A 36 12.95 -26.23 33.05
N LYS A 37 13.99 -27.06 33.05
CA LYS A 37 14.44 -27.76 31.85
C LYS A 37 13.39 -28.69 31.26
N SER A 38 12.63 -29.40 32.09
CA SER A 38 11.56 -30.28 31.61
C SER A 38 10.38 -29.55 30.95
N SER A 39 10.20 -28.28 31.31
CA SER A 39 9.15 -27.44 30.73
C SER A 39 9.55 -26.84 29.37
N TYR A 40 10.85 -26.64 29.14
CA TYR A 40 11.37 -25.95 27.94
C TYR A 40 12.08 -26.84 26.93
N ASP A 41 12.67 -27.98 27.37
CA ASP A 41 13.44 -28.87 26.49
C ASP A 41 12.76 -30.22 26.37
N GLN A 42 12.13 -30.48 25.24
CA GLN A 42 11.41 -31.75 25.00
C GLN A 42 12.37 -32.94 24.79
N ASP A 43 13.66 -32.74 24.57
CA ASP A 43 14.58 -33.81 24.16
C ASP A 43 15.56 -34.25 25.23
N THR A 44 15.87 -33.46 26.25
CA THR A 44 16.83 -33.81 27.30
C THR A 44 16.21 -33.78 28.69
N LEU A 45 16.23 -34.92 29.38
CA LEU A 45 15.85 -35.06 30.79
C LEU A 45 14.41 -34.76 31.15
N LYS A 46 13.45 -35.40 30.47
CA LYS A 46 12.04 -35.34 30.87
C LYS A 46 11.84 -35.94 32.26
N PHE A 47 11.76 -35.08 33.28
CA PHE A 47 10.99 -35.43 34.45
C PHE A 47 9.53 -35.39 33.99
N ASP A 48 8.92 -36.57 33.92
CA ASP A 48 7.51 -36.65 33.50
C ASP A 48 6.62 -36.21 34.66
N PHE A 49 6.54 -34.89 34.85
CA PHE A 49 5.59 -34.28 35.78
C PHE A 49 4.13 -34.45 35.33
N SER A 50 3.90 -34.91 34.11
CA SER A 50 2.57 -35.24 33.59
C SER A 50 2.10 -36.62 34.09
N ASN A 51 2.99 -37.45 34.58
CA ASN A 51 2.63 -38.76 35.14
C ASN A 51 2.03 -38.59 36.55
N GLU A 52 0.71 -38.41 36.59
CA GLU A 52 -0.03 -38.27 37.84
C GLU A 52 0.11 -39.48 38.80
N GLU A 53 0.52 -40.63 38.28
CA GLU A 53 0.82 -41.82 39.08
C GLU A 53 2.03 -41.64 40.02
N GLN A 54 2.90 -40.73 39.68
CA GLN A 54 4.08 -40.39 40.49
C GLN A 54 3.82 -39.27 41.51
N ALA A 55 2.66 -38.67 41.47
CA ALA A 55 2.26 -37.68 42.45
C ALA A 55 2.01 -38.35 43.82
N VAL A 56 1.41 -37.62 44.70
CA VAL A 56 1.10 -38.04 46.08
C VAL A 56 0.33 -39.37 46.15
N ALA A 57 -0.33 -39.78 45.09
CA ALA A 57 -1.13 -41.00 44.98
C ALA A 57 -0.36 -42.29 45.29
N THR A 58 0.87 -42.40 44.87
CA THR A 58 1.68 -43.62 45.09
C THR A 58 2.05 -43.84 46.55
N MET A 59 1.84 -42.87 47.42
CA MET A 59 2.05 -42.99 48.84
C MET A 59 1.00 -43.85 49.55
N TYR A 60 -0.05 -44.32 48.87
CA TYR A 60 -1.19 -45.02 49.42
C TYR A 60 -1.32 -46.47 48.97
N GLU A 61 -0.36 -46.98 48.23
CA GLU A 61 -0.48 -48.31 47.61
C GLU A 61 -0.59 -49.47 48.57
N SER A 62 -0.29 -49.29 49.86
CA SER A 62 -0.22 -50.41 50.81
C SER A 62 -1.10 -50.31 52.06
N ASP A 63 -1.84 -49.22 52.28
CA ASP A 63 -2.55 -48.99 53.52
C ASP A 63 -3.83 -48.19 53.35
N THR A 64 -4.98 -48.87 53.33
CA THR A 64 -6.31 -48.27 53.23
C THR A 64 -6.62 -47.31 54.39
N THR A 65 -5.98 -47.47 55.54
CA THR A 65 -6.11 -46.53 56.67
C THR A 65 -5.40 -45.21 56.38
N SER A 66 -4.34 -45.22 55.61
CA SER A 66 -3.65 -44.03 55.16
C SER A 66 -4.52 -43.20 54.23
N VAL A 67 -5.16 -43.84 53.27
CA VAL A 67 -6.11 -43.16 52.33
C VAL A 67 -7.20 -42.47 53.10
N THR A 68 -7.85 -43.14 54.08
CA THR A 68 -8.91 -42.54 54.91
C THR A 68 -8.39 -41.35 55.70
N ARG A 69 -7.18 -41.44 56.25
CA ARG A 69 -6.56 -40.36 57.01
C ARG A 69 -6.28 -39.15 56.15
N TYR A 70 -5.80 -39.37 54.95
CA TYR A 70 -5.59 -38.30 53.99
C TYR A 70 -6.88 -37.65 53.54
N ASN A 71 -7.87 -38.41 53.21
CA ASN A 71 -9.18 -37.87 52.89
C ASN A 71 -9.74 -37.01 54.03
N ALA A 72 -9.61 -37.47 55.27
CA ALA A 72 -10.00 -36.72 56.45
C ALA A 72 -9.21 -35.43 56.65
N THR A 73 -7.91 -35.45 56.28
CA THR A 73 -7.06 -34.29 56.43
C THR A 73 -7.18 -33.26 55.30
N LEU A 74 -7.37 -33.69 54.08
CA LEU A 74 -7.57 -32.81 52.94
C LEU A 74 -8.97 -32.19 52.90
N THR A 75 -9.92 -32.81 53.56
CA THR A 75 -11.32 -32.34 53.69
C THR A 75 -11.58 -31.64 55.02
N ALA A 76 -10.57 -31.32 55.80
CA ALA A 76 -10.73 -30.71 57.13
C ALA A 76 -11.26 -29.25 57.06
N ASP A 77 -11.22 -28.62 55.93
CA ASP A 77 -11.84 -27.33 55.70
C ASP A 77 -13.24 -27.53 55.12
N SER A 78 -14.26 -26.88 55.69
CA SER A 78 -15.65 -27.09 55.30
C SER A 78 -15.91 -26.73 53.82
N ASP A 79 -15.14 -25.81 53.24
CA ASP A 79 -15.26 -25.36 51.85
C ASP A 79 -14.77 -26.46 50.88
N PHE A 80 -13.82 -27.27 51.30
CA PHE A 80 -13.36 -28.43 50.52
C PHE A 80 -14.25 -29.67 50.69
N ALA A 81 -15.04 -29.75 51.77
CA ALA A 81 -15.90 -30.88 52.04
C ALA A 81 -17.02 -31.06 50.99
N ASN A 82 -17.34 -30.05 50.23
CA ASN A 82 -18.33 -30.04 49.16
C ASN A 82 -17.79 -30.44 47.80
N GLY A 83 -16.58 -30.95 47.69
CA GLY A 83 -15.97 -31.39 46.45
C GLY A 83 -15.47 -30.27 45.54
N GLN A 84 -15.47 -29.03 46.01
CA GLN A 84 -14.84 -27.91 45.32
C GLN A 84 -13.38 -27.83 45.76
N GLY A 85 -12.46 -28.15 44.86
CA GLY A 85 -11.06 -27.98 45.07
C GLY A 85 -10.23 -29.23 45.33
N LEU A 86 -10.80 -30.41 45.39
CA LEU A 86 -10.05 -31.65 45.55
C LEU A 86 -10.31 -32.62 44.39
N GLY A 87 -9.30 -32.79 43.57
CA GLY A 87 -9.36 -33.75 42.48
C GLY A 87 -9.03 -35.17 42.89
N TRP A 88 -9.78 -35.77 43.80
CA TRP A 88 -9.66 -37.18 44.08
C TRP A 88 -10.36 -38.00 42.99
N VAL A 89 -9.61 -38.82 42.30
CA VAL A 89 -10.15 -39.76 41.31
C VAL A 89 -10.05 -41.18 41.87
N PRO A 90 -11.18 -41.90 42.09
CA PRO A 90 -11.09 -43.29 42.51
C PRO A 90 -10.49 -44.13 41.39
N THR A 91 -9.48 -44.92 41.72
CA THR A 91 -8.88 -45.87 40.80
C THR A 91 -9.69 -47.18 40.83
N ASN A 92 -10.14 -47.62 39.67
CA ASN A 92 -10.77 -48.90 39.33
C ASN A 92 -10.91 -49.94 40.46
N ASN A 93 -12.10 -50.00 41.07
CA ASN A 93 -12.52 -51.07 42.02
C ASN A 93 -11.66 -51.32 43.25
N SER A 94 -10.62 -50.58 43.50
CA SER A 94 -9.85 -50.61 44.73
C SER A 94 -10.15 -49.34 45.53
N GLN A 95 -9.94 -49.40 46.82
CA GLN A 95 -10.11 -48.25 47.70
C GLN A 95 -8.93 -47.25 47.58
N GLU A 96 -8.24 -47.28 46.45
CA GLU A 96 -7.12 -46.38 46.14
C GLU A 96 -7.65 -45.11 45.49
N TYR A 97 -7.24 -43.97 46.01
CA TYR A 97 -7.58 -42.64 45.49
C TYR A 97 -6.34 -41.94 45.03
N ARG A 98 -6.41 -41.23 43.93
CA ARG A 98 -5.36 -40.38 43.43
C ARG A 98 -5.73 -38.93 43.60
N LEU A 99 -4.81 -38.11 44.08
CA LEU A 99 -4.95 -36.69 44.12
C LEU A 99 -4.50 -36.16 42.75
N SER A 100 -5.44 -35.71 41.94
CA SER A 100 -5.08 -35.14 40.61
C SER A 100 -4.64 -33.69 40.73
N GLU A 101 -5.41 -32.86 41.45
CA GLU A 101 -5.16 -31.45 41.57
C GLU A 101 -5.92 -30.90 42.79
N ILE A 102 -5.34 -29.89 43.46
CA ILE A 102 -5.94 -29.24 44.65
C ILE A 102 -6.12 -27.77 44.32
N PHE A 103 -7.29 -27.23 44.54
CA PHE A 103 -7.62 -25.85 44.22
C PHE A 103 -7.68 -24.96 45.47
N THR A 104 -7.30 -23.69 45.30
CA THR A 104 -7.55 -22.65 46.30
C THR A 104 -9.07 -22.39 46.40
N ASN A 105 -9.54 -22.06 47.60
CA ASN A 105 -10.92 -21.64 47.83
C ASN A 105 -11.16 -20.20 47.33
N GLU A 106 -12.34 -19.66 47.57
CA GLU A 106 -12.71 -18.27 47.17
C GLU A 106 -11.83 -17.18 47.84
N GLU A 107 -11.24 -17.51 49.00
CA GLU A 107 -10.31 -16.62 49.71
C GLU A 107 -8.86 -16.78 49.24
N GLY A 108 -8.60 -17.62 48.22
CA GLY A 108 -7.24 -17.90 47.72
C GLY A 108 -6.43 -18.85 48.62
N ILE A 109 -7.08 -19.57 49.54
CA ILE A 109 -6.39 -20.43 50.52
C ILE A 109 -6.41 -21.87 50.09
N LEU A 110 -5.24 -22.52 50.11
CA LEU A 110 -5.06 -23.97 49.97
C LEU A 110 -4.40 -24.53 51.23
N ARG A 111 -4.97 -25.57 51.77
CA ARG A 111 -4.40 -26.29 52.94
C ARG A 111 -4.16 -27.74 52.61
N VAL A 112 -2.92 -28.19 52.86
CA VAL A 112 -2.55 -29.60 52.75
C VAL A 112 -2.04 -30.04 54.10
N GLN A 113 -2.60 -31.14 54.61
CA GLN A 113 -2.25 -31.72 55.92
C GLN A 113 -1.93 -33.19 55.78
N GLY A 114 -1.14 -33.70 56.71
CA GLY A 114 -0.84 -35.13 56.84
C GLY A 114 0.15 -35.67 55.84
N LEU A 115 0.96 -34.84 55.20
CA LEU A 115 2.03 -35.30 54.34
C LEU A 115 3.07 -36.06 55.15
N PRO A 116 3.52 -37.24 54.73
CA PRO A 116 4.67 -37.94 55.35
C PRO A 116 5.97 -37.13 55.30
N ASN A 117 6.90 -37.46 56.21
CA ASN A 117 8.22 -36.85 56.14
C ASN A 117 8.85 -37.02 54.77
N GLY A 118 9.38 -35.92 54.21
CA GLY A 118 9.98 -35.90 52.89
C GLY A 118 10.03 -34.54 52.27
N GLN A 119 10.59 -34.47 51.07
CA GLN A 119 10.64 -33.28 50.25
C GLN A 119 9.56 -33.37 49.16
N TYR A 120 8.89 -32.29 48.94
CA TYR A 120 7.80 -32.14 47.97
C TYR A 120 8.05 -30.93 47.06
N ILE A 121 7.73 -31.07 45.79
CA ILE A 121 7.60 -29.95 44.88
C ILE A 121 6.11 -29.67 44.66
N VAL A 122 5.71 -28.43 44.82
CA VAL A 122 4.36 -27.94 44.58
C VAL A 122 4.38 -27.13 43.29
N VAL A 123 3.53 -27.51 42.37
CA VAL A 123 3.45 -26.90 41.02
C VAL A 123 2.04 -26.41 40.82
N GLU A 124 1.90 -25.16 40.43
CA GLU A 124 0.62 -24.65 39.94
C GLU A 124 0.34 -25.25 38.56
N THR A 125 -0.85 -25.83 38.37
CA THR A 125 -1.25 -26.51 37.14
C THR A 125 -2.49 -25.92 36.51
N THR A 126 -3.33 -25.27 37.31
CA THR A 126 -4.42 -24.41 36.81
C THR A 126 -4.18 -23.00 37.28
N VAL A 127 -3.87 -22.13 36.34
CA VAL A 127 -3.54 -20.73 36.58
C VAL A 127 -4.82 -19.92 36.60
N PRO A 128 -5.03 -19.01 37.56
CA PRO A 128 -6.14 -18.05 37.51
C PRO A 128 -6.08 -17.21 36.25
N LYS A 129 -7.24 -16.64 35.90
CA LYS A 129 -7.32 -15.79 34.73
C LYS A 129 -6.44 -14.53 34.91
N ASP A 130 -5.76 -14.14 33.82
CA ASP A 130 -5.03 -12.88 33.72
C ASP A 130 -3.77 -12.72 34.59
N VAL A 131 -3.20 -13.84 35.04
CA VAL A 131 -1.93 -13.87 35.78
C VAL A 131 -0.99 -14.90 35.22
N PHE A 132 0.30 -14.76 35.51
CA PHE A 132 1.32 -15.77 35.16
C PHE A 132 1.24 -16.95 36.11
N GLN A 133 1.63 -18.13 35.61
CA GLN A 133 1.82 -19.31 36.42
C GLN A 133 2.87 -19.06 37.51
N ALA A 134 2.51 -19.35 38.76
CA ALA A 134 3.47 -19.23 39.85
C ALA A 134 4.66 -20.21 39.68
N GLU A 135 5.84 -19.74 40.04
CA GLU A 135 7.02 -20.58 40.07
C GLU A 135 6.85 -21.75 41.05
N PRO A 136 7.25 -22.98 40.69
CA PRO A 136 7.18 -24.11 41.59
C PRO A 136 8.03 -23.88 42.85
N PHE A 137 7.57 -24.39 43.96
CA PHE A 137 8.29 -24.27 45.22
C PHE A 137 8.42 -25.62 45.92
N LEU A 138 9.43 -25.72 46.82
CA LEU A 138 9.75 -26.93 47.54
C LEU A 138 9.33 -26.83 49.01
N VAL A 139 8.76 -27.91 49.48
CA VAL A 139 8.32 -28.08 50.88
C VAL A 139 9.05 -29.27 51.47
N THR A 140 9.72 -29.07 52.61
CA THR A 140 10.31 -30.18 53.40
C THR A 140 9.47 -30.41 54.66
N VAL A 141 8.84 -31.56 54.74
CA VAL A 141 8.05 -31.99 55.88
C VAL A 141 8.90 -32.85 56.79
N ASN A 142 9.07 -32.47 58.07
CA ASN A 142 9.84 -33.22 59.07
C ASN A 142 9.05 -33.29 60.39
N ALA A 143 8.61 -34.50 60.76
CA ALA A 143 7.83 -34.69 61.97
C ALA A 143 8.66 -34.50 63.27
N SER A 144 9.99 -34.53 63.21
CA SER A 144 10.86 -34.24 64.34
C SER A 144 11.05 -32.76 64.59
N SER A 145 10.69 -31.90 63.64
CA SER A 145 10.67 -30.45 63.74
C SER A 145 9.28 -29.98 63.29
N PRO A 146 8.48 -29.40 64.17
CA PRO A 146 7.13 -28.94 63.82
C PRO A 146 7.17 -27.77 62.83
N GLN A 147 8.34 -27.27 62.47
CA GLN A 147 8.53 -26.28 61.44
C GLN A 147 9.13 -26.94 60.19
N SER A 148 8.31 -27.12 59.18
CA SER A 148 8.80 -27.54 57.85
C SER A 148 9.61 -26.43 57.20
N SER A 149 10.72 -26.77 56.53
CA SER A 149 11.49 -25.81 55.75
C SER A 149 10.94 -25.72 54.34
N PHE A 150 10.99 -24.52 53.79
CA PHE A 150 10.53 -24.21 52.45
C PHE A 150 11.64 -23.56 51.65
N THR A 151 11.72 -23.90 50.40
CA THR A 151 12.50 -23.16 49.42
C THR A 151 11.51 -22.49 48.48
N MET A 152 11.34 -21.20 48.63
CA MET A 152 10.37 -20.38 47.92
C MET A 152 10.97 -19.71 46.70
N PRO A 153 10.19 -19.44 45.67
CA PRO A 153 10.61 -18.56 44.60
C PRO A 153 10.99 -17.16 45.10
N ALA A 154 11.81 -16.47 44.38
CA ALA A 154 12.15 -15.09 44.69
C ALA A 154 10.87 -14.21 44.64
N GLY A 155 10.71 -13.36 45.63
CA GLY A 155 9.53 -12.47 45.75
C GLY A 155 8.36 -13.03 46.56
N SER A 156 8.35 -14.32 46.90
CA SER A 156 7.32 -14.89 47.78
C SER A 156 7.46 -14.44 49.22
N ILE A 157 6.32 -14.20 49.88
CA ILE A 157 6.29 -13.77 51.27
C ILE A 157 5.83 -14.92 52.17
N THR A 158 6.57 -15.16 53.25
CA THR A 158 6.21 -16.17 54.23
C THR A 158 5.70 -15.54 55.52
N THR A 159 4.54 -15.96 55.98
CA THR A 159 4.00 -15.56 57.30
C THR A 159 3.61 -16.79 58.11
N PRO A 160 4.41 -17.18 59.10
CA PRO A 160 4.03 -18.28 59.99
C PRO A 160 2.80 -17.87 60.84
N SER A 161 1.79 -18.71 60.89
CA SER A 161 0.55 -18.48 61.65
C SER A 161 0.14 -19.76 62.41
N GLY A 162 0.27 -19.74 63.69
CA GLY A 162 -0.21 -20.80 64.60
C GLY A 162 0.45 -22.17 64.35
N SER A 163 -0.38 -23.22 64.24
CA SER A 163 0.05 -24.61 63.98
C SER A 163 0.28 -24.87 62.51
N TYR A 164 0.06 -23.91 61.64
CA TYR A 164 0.22 -24.00 60.20
C TYR A 164 1.31 -23.02 59.74
N MET A 165 2.10 -23.44 58.78
CA MET A 165 3.00 -22.57 58.06
C MET A 165 2.24 -22.08 56.82
N THR A 166 1.89 -20.79 56.80
CA THR A 166 1.18 -20.17 55.65
C THR A 166 2.19 -19.47 54.78
N TYR A 167 2.18 -19.77 53.50
CA TYR A 167 3.02 -19.16 52.46
C TYR A 167 2.12 -18.39 51.50
N ASN A 168 2.49 -17.19 51.24
CA ASN A 168 1.82 -16.38 50.23
C ASN A 168 2.59 -16.58 48.92
N ILE A 169 1.89 -17.11 47.93
CA ILE A 169 2.34 -17.17 46.55
C ILE A 169 1.74 -15.96 45.87
N LEU A 170 2.56 -15.16 45.22
CA LEU A 170 2.13 -14.00 44.45
C LEU A 170 2.20 -14.36 42.97
N ASP A 171 1.08 -14.27 42.31
CA ASP A 171 1.02 -14.32 40.87
C ASP A 171 1.26 -12.90 40.32
N GLU A 172 2.04 -12.80 39.28
CA GLU A 172 2.26 -11.55 38.58
C GLU A 172 1.14 -11.35 37.56
N GLU A 173 0.63 -10.13 37.44
CA GLU A 173 -0.32 -9.78 36.40
C GLU A 173 0.32 -9.96 35.01
N LEU A 174 -0.47 -10.51 34.06
CA LEU A 174 -0.03 -10.67 32.69
C LEU A 174 0.11 -9.31 32.04
N GLU A 175 1.26 -9.06 31.51
CA GLU A 175 1.60 -7.86 30.78
C GLU A 175 2.40 -8.22 29.52
N GLY A 176 2.32 -7.40 28.47
CA GLY A 176 3.05 -7.62 27.24
C GLY A 176 3.59 -6.35 26.63
N TYR A 177 4.73 -6.43 25.92
CA TYR A 177 5.21 -5.37 25.06
C TYR A 177 4.38 -5.29 23.78
N LEU A 178 4.12 -4.08 23.33
CA LEU A 178 3.62 -3.86 21.97
C LEU A 178 4.80 -3.55 21.06
N GLN A 179 4.93 -4.29 19.97
CA GLN A 179 5.73 -3.95 18.81
C GLN A 179 4.82 -3.57 17.67
N LEU A 180 5.04 -2.42 17.07
CA LEU A 180 4.31 -1.95 15.90
C LEU A 180 5.26 -1.95 14.72
N VAL A 181 4.84 -2.56 13.61
CA VAL A 181 5.59 -2.55 12.34
C VAL A 181 4.86 -1.63 11.38
N LYS A 182 5.55 -0.61 10.91
CA LYS A 182 5.04 0.29 9.89
C LYS A 182 5.09 -0.37 8.53
N ILE A 183 3.98 -0.45 7.81
CA ILE A 183 3.86 -1.11 6.50
C ILE A 183 3.39 -0.11 5.46
N ASP A 184 4.09 -0.07 4.35
CA ASP A 184 3.65 0.56 3.10
C ASP A 184 2.61 -0.35 2.45
N ILE A 185 1.39 0.16 2.22
CA ILE A 185 0.30 -0.65 1.68
C ILE A 185 0.49 -0.96 0.19
N GLU A 186 1.15 -0.06 -0.55
CA GLU A 186 1.41 -0.21 -1.98
C GLU A 186 2.47 -1.28 -2.24
N THR A 187 3.47 -1.38 -1.38
CA THR A 187 4.58 -2.33 -1.54
C THR A 187 4.41 -3.59 -0.69
N GLY A 188 3.60 -3.53 0.37
CA GLY A 188 3.46 -4.58 1.38
C GLY A 188 4.72 -4.76 2.22
N LYS A 189 5.64 -3.80 2.21
CA LYS A 189 6.95 -3.88 2.90
C LYS A 189 7.00 -2.98 4.12
N PRO A 190 7.86 -3.28 5.11
CA PRO A 190 8.13 -2.37 6.21
C PRO A 190 8.68 -1.02 5.73
N VAL A 191 8.19 0.06 6.32
CA VAL A 191 8.68 1.43 6.07
C VAL A 191 9.87 1.68 6.99
N LYS A 192 11.10 1.60 6.46
CA LYS A 192 12.35 1.72 7.22
C LYS A 192 12.78 3.17 7.45
N ILE A 193 11.89 3.93 8.06
CA ILE A 193 12.11 5.35 8.40
C ILE A 193 12.03 5.52 9.90
N VAL A 194 13.05 6.16 10.46
CA VAL A 194 13.10 6.49 11.89
C VAL A 194 12.17 7.65 12.23
N ASP A 195 11.82 7.75 13.50
CA ASP A 195 11.10 8.89 14.08
C ASP A 195 9.68 9.10 13.53
N THR A 196 9.05 8.09 12.92
CA THR A 196 7.58 8.06 12.82
C THR A 196 7.01 7.95 14.22
N THR A 197 6.07 8.80 14.59
CA THR A 197 5.60 8.92 15.96
C THR A 197 4.17 8.44 16.14
N PHE A 198 3.94 7.77 17.27
CA PHE A 198 2.65 7.20 17.64
C PHE A 198 2.26 7.57 19.06
N ASN A 199 0.97 7.76 19.28
CA ASN A 199 0.35 7.79 20.60
C ASN A 199 -0.45 6.49 20.80
N LEU A 200 -0.45 6.02 22.05
CA LEU A 200 -1.20 4.86 22.48
C LEU A 200 -2.26 5.28 23.50
N TYR A 201 -3.49 4.84 23.33
CA TYR A 201 -4.59 5.10 24.25
C TYR A 201 -5.12 3.79 24.82
N TYR A 202 -5.26 3.72 26.14
CA TYR A 202 -5.99 2.66 26.80
C TYR A 202 -7.49 2.94 26.73
N ILE A 203 -8.29 1.94 26.37
CA ILE A 203 -9.75 2.03 26.25
C ILE A 203 -10.37 1.30 27.44
N ALA A 204 -10.95 2.03 28.36
CA ALA A 204 -11.66 1.45 29.51
C ALA A 204 -12.98 0.77 29.08
N GLU A 205 -13.55 -0.07 29.93
CA GLU A 205 -14.82 -0.79 29.66
C GLU A 205 -16.00 0.15 29.34
N ASP A 206 -15.99 1.37 29.90
CA ASP A 206 -17.00 2.40 29.61
C ASP A 206 -16.72 3.18 28.31
N GLY A 207 -15.67 2.82 27.58
CA GLY A 207 -15.25 3.44 26.32
C GLY A 207 -14.44 4.72 26.49
N ARG A 208 -14.09 5.13 27.72
CA ARG A 208 -13.18 6.26 27.94
C ARG A 208 -11.77 5.89 27.53
N GLU A 209 -11.11 6.84 26.86
CA GLU A 209 -9.73 6.68 26.43
C GLU A 209 -8.79 7.47 27.35
N THR A 210 -7.68 6.86 27.71
CA THR A 210 -6.61 7.48 28.49
C THR A 210 -5.29 7.34 27.74
N LEU A 211 -4.59 8.46 27.55
CA LEU A 211 -3.27 8.45 26.91
C LEU A 211 -2.27 7.70 27.80
N VAL A 212 -1.57 6.74 27.19
CA VAL A 212 -0.57 5.92 27.90
C VAL A 212 0.74 6.70 27.99
N GLU A 213 1.29 6.78 29.21
CA GLU A 213 2.60 7.38 29.49
C GLU A 213 3.55 6.32 30.03
N MET A 214 4.75 6.25 29.47
CA MET A 214 5.80 5.32 29.87
C MET A 214 7.13 6.06 30.08
N ASN A 215 8.14 5.38 30.62
CA ASN A 215 9.48 5.93 30.71
C ASN A 215 10.02 6.29 29.31
N ASP A 216 10.64 7.46 29.21
CA ASP A 216 11.20 7.95 27.95
C ASP A 216 12.61 7.37 27.71
N PRO A 217 12.79 6.43 26.78
CA PRO A 217 14.11 5.83 26.52
C PRO A 217 15.08 6.80 25.83
N LYS A 218 14.56 7.89 25.21
CA LYS A 218 15.38 8.93 24.56
C LYS A 218 15.87 9.98 25.57
N SER A 219 15.25 10.05 26.76
CA SER A 219 15.66 10.98 27.81
C SER A 219 16.81 10.39 28.61
N GLY A 220 17.86 11.13 28.82
CA GLY A 220 18.90 10.78 29.79
C GLY A 220 18.45 10.78 31.26
N ASN A 221 17.19 11.08 31.52
CA ASN A 221 16.59 11.16 32.86
C ASN A 221 15.67 9.95 33.09
N ALA A 222 16.03 9.06 34.02
CA ALA A 222 15.26 7.85 34.35
C ALA A 222 13.82 8.12 34.85
N TRP A 223 13.47 9.34 35.16
CA TRP A 223 12.14 9.74 35.63
C TRP A 223 11.31 10.47 34.56
N ALA A 224 11.90 10.70 33.40
CA ALA A 224 11.16 11.32 32.28
C ALA A 224 10.12 10.36 31.73
N LYS A 225 8.92 10.89 31.49
CA LYS A 225 7.82 10.15 30.88
C LYS A 225 7.57 10.69 29.47
N THR A 226 7.14 9.80 28.59
CA THR A 226 6.67 10.14 27.25
C THR A 226 5.35 9.42 26.95
N SER A 227 4.49 10.09 26.20
CA SER A 227 3.30 9.50 25.59
C SER A 227 3.48 9.28 24.08
N THR A 228 4.64 9.67 23.55
CA THR A 228 4.96 9.56 22.13
C THR A 228 6.02 8.49 21.93
N PHE A 229 5.71 7.51 21.11
CA PHE A 229 6.57 6.37 20.78
C PHE A 229 7.08 6.50 19.34
N TYR A 230 8.28 6.01 19.06
CA TYR A 230 9.02 6.27 17.82
C TYR A 230 9.42 4.97 17.13
N THR A 231 9.40 4.96 15.80
CA THR A 231 10.00 3.87 15.03
C THR A 231 11.52 3.96 15.02
N ASP A 232 12.16 2.79 14.96
CA ASP A 232 13.60 2.64 14.72
C ASP A 232 13.94 2.60 13.21
N SER A 233 15.18 2.27 12.89
CA SER A 233 15.68 2.15 11.50
C SER A 233 15.09 0.97 10.72
N ASN A 234 14.38 0.05 11.37
CA ASN A 234 13.67 -1.04 10.73
C ASN A 234 12.20 -0.71 10.44
N GLY A 235 11.73 0.47 10.90
CA GLY A 235 10.33 0.87 10.86
C GLY A 235 9.50 0.22 11.96
N GLU A 236 10.15 -0.18 13.06
CA GLU A 236 9.54 -0.85 14.20
C GLU A 236 9.50 0.08 15.41
N MET A 237 8.35 0.17 16.05
CA MET A 237 8.18 0.82 17.35
C MET A 237 7.91 -0.25 18.40
N LYS A 238 8.68 -0.26 19.48
CA LYS A 238 8.42 -1.11 20.65
C LYS A 238 8.17 -0.24 21.87
N THR A 239 7.13 -0.57 22.65
CA THR A 239 6.88 0.11 23.92
C THR A 239 8.05 -0.11 24.88
N PRO A 240 8.53 0.92 25.59
CA PRO A 240 9.66 0.78 26.51
C PRO A 240 9.30 -0.01 27.78
N GLU A 241 8.03 -0.08 28.12
CA GLU A 241 7.48 -0.81 29.27
C GLU A 241 6.38 -1.76 28.79
N LYS A 242 6.11 -2.81 29.56
CA LYS A 242 4.98 -3.71 29.32
C LYS A 242 3.66 -2.99 29.53
N LEU A 243 2.66 -3.41 28.81
CA LEU A 243 1.28 -2.96 28.89
C LEU A 243 0.45 -3.97 29.69
N PRO A 244 -0.39 -3.53 30.63
CA PRO A 244 -1.43 -4.39 31.24
C PRO A 244 -2.38 -4.97 30.20
N LEU A 245 -3.05 -6.08 30.55
CA LEU A 245 -4.13 -6.62 29.72
C LEU A 245 -5.21 -5.56 29.52
N GLY A 246 -5.78 -5.52 28.31
CA GLY A 246 -6.81 -4.54 27.99
C GLY A 246 -6.88 -4.19 26.53
N LYS A 247 -7.75 -3.24 26.22
CA LYS A 247 -7.97 -2.75 24.87
C LYS A 247 -7.26 -1.43 24.64
N TYR A 248 -6.59 -1.33 23.50
CA TYR A 248 -5.77 -0.19 23.15
C TYR A 248 -6.05 0.32 21.74
N ARG A 249 -5.85 1.61 21.53
CA ARG A 249 -5.88 2.26 20.22
C ARG A 249 -4.56 2.97 19.94
N ILE A 250 -4.00 2.68 18.78
CA ILE A 250 -2.76 3.29 18.27
C ILE A 250 -3.13 4.35 17.24
N VAL A 251 -2.52 5.53 17.36
CA VAL A 251 -2.72 6.67 16.47
C VAL A 251 -1.37 7.19 16.01
N GLU A 252 -1.17 7.33 14.72
CA GLU A 252 0.00 8.00 14.16
C GLU A 252 -0.13 9.52 14.36
N VAL A 253 0.92 10.14 14.92
CA VAL A 253 0.99 11.59 15.16
C VAL A 253 1.78 12.28 14.06
N GLU A 254 2.98 11.77 13.78
CA GLU A 254 3.81 12.23 12.67
C GLU A 254 4.15 11.02 11.79
N GLY A 255 3.65 11.08 10.55
CA GLY A 255 3.92 10.10 9.53
C GLY A 255 5.30 10.31 8.87
N PRO A 256 5.85 9.27 8.23
CA PRO A 256 7.11 9.37 7.53
C PRO A 256 6.96 10.19 6.24
N HIS A 257 8.08 10.75 5.77
CA HIS A 257 8.15 11.47 4.50
C HIS A 257 7.68 10.59 3.33
N GLY A 258 6.86 11.16 2.46
CA GLY A 258 6.32 10.47 1.29
C GLY A 258 5.01 9.72 1.54
N TYR A 259 4.49 9.74 2.78
CA TYR A 259 3.26 9.04 3.15
C TYR A 259 2.16 9.99 3.60
N PHE A 260 0.94 9.54 3.34
CA PHE A 260 -0.29 10.16 3.80
C PHE A 260 -0.71 9.58 5.16
N ASN A 261 -0.93 10.46 6.14
CA ASN A 261 -1.49 10.11 7.43
C ASN A 261 -3.00 10.39 7.42
N ASP A 262 -3.80 9.34 7.20
CA ASP A 262 -5.24 9.44 7.38
C ASP A 262 -5.57 9.54 8.87
N ARG A 263 -5.97 10.73 9.30
CA ARG A 263 -6.35 10.99 10.71
C ARG A 263 -7.51 10.13 11.20
N GLN A 264 -8.28 9.52 10.32
CA GLN A 264 -9.38 8.62 10.67
C GLN A 264 -8.90 7.17 10.83
N TYR A 265 -7.73 6.85 10.27
CA TYR A 265 -7.15 5.54 10.40
C TYR A 265 -6.47 5.39 11.77
N ASN A 266 -6.78 4.31 12.45
CA ASN A 266 -6.15 3.92 13.70
C ASN A 266 -6.23 2.41 13.84
N VAL A 267 -5.32 1.84 14.63
CA VAL A 267 -5.31 0.42 14.93
C VAL A 267 -5.83 0.21 16.33
N VAL A 268 -6.86 -0.61 16.47
CA VAL A 268 -7.38 -1.04 17.77
C VAL A 268 -7.03 -2.50 17.96
N PHE A 269 -6.38 -2.82 19.06
CA PHE A 269 -6.06 -4.18 19.43
C PHE A 269 -6.43 -4.46 20.88
N GLU A 270 -6.55 -5.74 21.22
CA GLU A 270 -6.80 -6.18 22.59
C GLU A 270 -5.64 -7.09 23.03
N LEU A 271 -5.02 -6.73 24.14
CA LEU A 271 -4.02 -7.52 24.81
C LEU A 271 -4.74 -8.47 25.77
N THR A 272 -4.81 -9.75 25.41
CA THR A 272 -5.48 -10.79 26.22
C THR A 272 -4.45 -11.78 26.76
N SER A 273 -4.82 -12.49 27.83
CA SER A 273 -3.99 -13.56 28.39
C SER A 273 -3.57 -14.59 27.35
N ASP A 274 -4.50 -15.01 26.49
CA ASP A 274 -4.22 -15.99 25.43
C ASP A 274 -3.14 -15.50 24.45
N ARG A 275 -3.18 -14.23 24.08
CA ARG A 275 -2.17 -13.62 23.19
C ARG A 275 -0.79 -13.57 23.86
N VAL A 276 -0.73 -13.20 25.13
CA VAL A 276 0.51 -13.16 25.90
C VAL A 276 1.09 -14.56 26.03
N TYR A 277 0.27 -15.57 26.35
CA TYR A 277 0.73 -16.96 26.42
C TYR A 277 1.21 -17.53 25.08
N GLN A 278 0.61 -17.15 23.97
CA GLN A 278 1.05 -17.61 22.64
C GLN A 278 2.45 -17.15 22.28
N VAL A 279 2.85 -15.94 22.68
CA VAL A 279 4.18 -15.40 22.40
C VAL A 279 5.22 -15.82 23.41
N SER A 280 4.80 -16.24 24.63
CA SER A 280 5.70 -16.73 25.67
C SER A 280 6.22 -18.17 25.44
N GLY A 281 5.67 -18.88 24.48
CA GLY A 281 5.84 -20.31 24.27
C GLY A 281 7.16 -20.76 23.66
N GLY A 282 8.33 -20.30 24.11
CA GLY A 282 9.44 -21.00 23.53
C GLY A 282 10.87 -20.54 23.70
N SER A 283 11.21 -19.61 24.54
CA SER A 283 12.61 -19.30 24.78
C SER A 283 13.00 -19.57 26.24
N ALA A 284 13.93 -20.51 26.44
CA ALA A 284 14.48 -20.83 27.74
C ALA A 284 15.32 -19.69 28.37
N ASP A 285 15.65 -18.69 27.57
CA ASP A 285 16.46 -17.51 27.98
C ASP A 285 15.63 -16.23 28.12
N GLY A 286 14.31 -16.26 27.84
CA GLY A 286 13.54 -15.07 27.56
C GLY A 286 12.33 -14.85 28.45
N MET A 287 12.51 -14.43 29.66
CA MET A 287 11.47 -13.64 30.36
C MET A 287 11.24 -12.26 29.70
N ASP A 288 11.95 -11.94 28.60
CA ASP A 288 11.87 -10.65 27.93
C ASP A 288 10.94 -10.62 26.71
N ASP A 289 10.35 -11.76 26.28
CA ASP A 289 9.76 -11.86 24.95
C ASP A 289 8.22 -11.93 24.89
N TYR A 290 7.52 -11.33 25.84
CA TYR A 290 6.08 -11.14 25.73
C TYR A 290 5.77 -9.97 24.78
N VAL A 291 6.19 -10.08 23.51
CA VAL A 291 6.04 -9.05 22.49
C VAL A 291 4.89 -9.38 21.56
N ILE A 292 3.87 -8.56 21.56
CA ILE A 292 2.75 -8.65 20.61
C ILE A 292 3.01 -7.69 19.46
N THR A 293 2.97 -8.21 18.23
CA THR A 293 3.23 -7.43 17.03
C THR A 293 1.94 -7.06 16.33
N GLU A 294 1.77 -5.78 16.05
CA GLU A 294 0.71 -5.21 15.23
C GLU A 294 1.31 -4.52 14.01
N SER A 295 0.52 -4.41 12.94
CA SER A 295 0.92 -3.68 11.73
C SER A 295 0.14 -2.38 11.61
N TYR A 296 0.82 -1.31 11.21
CA TYR A 296 0.21 -0.02 10.90
C TYR A 296 0.47 0.33 9.45
N TYR A 297 -0.59 0.53 8.68
CA TYR A 297 -0.53 0.72 7.23
C TYR A 297 -0.68 2.17 6.86
N ASN A 298 0.16 2.67 5.94
CA ASN A 298 -0.03 3.97 5.32
C ASN A 298 0.01 3.84 3.80
N HIS A 299 -0.72 4.75 3.16
CA HIS A 299 -0.65 4.99 1.72
C HIS A 299 0.47 5.97 1.39
N GLU A 300 1.13 5.75 0.24
CA GLU A 300 2.02 6.76 -0.32
C GLU A 300 1.23 8.01 -0.72
N THR A 301 1.82 9.19 -0.55
CA THR A 301 1.33 10.41 -1.19
C THR A 301 1.58 10.33 -2.67
N LEU A 302 0.57 10.60 -3.48
CA LEU A 302 0.66 10.57 -4.93
C LEU A 302 0.59 11.97 -5.53
N GLY A 303 1.03 12.12 -6.76
CA GLY A 303 0.90 13.34 -7.53
C GLY A 303 -0.03 13.18 -8.72
N GLN A 304 -0.65 14.29 -9.15
CA GLN A 304 -1.54 14.34 -10.30
C GLN A 304 -0.96 15.21 -11.39
N ILE A 305 -0.98 14.71 -12.63
CA ILE A 305 -0.66 15.44 -13.85
C ILE A 305 -1.90 15.49 -14.73
N LYS A 306 -2.22 16.67 -15.26
CA LYS A 306 -3.29 16.85 -16.22
C LYS A 306 -2.73 17.45 -17.51
N ILE A 307 -3.08 16.82 -18.63
CA ILE A 307 -2.69 17.22 -19.98
C ILE A 307 -3.94 17.63 -20.72
N ARG A 308 -3.89 18.77 -21.42
CA ARG A 308 -4.92 19.26 -22.32
C ARG A 308 -4.35 19.45 -23.71
N LYS A 309 -5.09 19.01 -24.70
CA LYS A 309 -4.77 19.21 -26.11
C LYS A 309 -5.66 20.27 -26.70
N ILE A 310 -5.06 21.25 -27.38
CA ILE A 310 -5.79 22.27 -28.14
C ILE A 310 -5.22 22.40 -29.56
N GLY A 311 -5.99 22.99 -30.42
CA GLY A 311 -5.58 23.37 -31.79
C GLY A 311 -6.67 24.12 -32.53
N ASN A 312 -6.37 24.60 -33.73
CA ASN A 312 -7.34 25.32 -34.54
C ASN A 312 -8.30 24.34 -35.24
N VAL A 313 -9.52 24.28 -34.77
CA VAL A 313 -10.59 23.39 -35.26
C VAL A 313 -11.56 24.11 -36.14
N LEU A 314 -12.22 23.40 -37.03
CA LEU A 314 -13.21 23.94 -37.95
C LEU A 314 -14.52 24.23 -37.20
N THR A 315 -14.89 25.52 -37.11
CA THR A 315 -16.06 25.98 -36.37
C THR A 315 -17.18 26.54 -37.25
N GLY A 316 -16.86 27.00 -38.48
CA GLY A 316 -17.85 27.66 -39.31
C GLY A 316 -17.49 27.72 -40.80
N TYR A 317 -18.46 28.20 -41.60
CA TYR A 317 -18.27 28.56 -43.00
C TYR A 317 -19.00 29.88 -43.30
N GLU A 318 -18.21 30.93 -43.51
CA GLU A 318 -18.73 32.29 -43.67
C GLU A 318 -18.13 32.97 -44.89
N ASN A 319 -18.95 33.67 -45.69
CA ASN A 319 -18.51 34.43 -46.88
C ASN A 319 -17.66 33.60 -47.87
N GLY A 320 -17.91 32.30 -47.97
CA GLY A 320 -17.13 31.41 -48.86
C GLY A 320 -15.83 30.94 -48.30
N GLN A 321 -15.56 31.16 -47.02
CA GLN A 321 -14.34 30.76 -46.33
C GLN A 321 -14.68 29.88 -45.12
N PHE A 322 -13.88 28.87 -44.86
CA PHE A 322 -13.94 28.07 -43.63
C PHE A 322 -13.30 28.83 -42.47
N VAL A 323 -13.95 28.78 -41.31
CA VAL A 323 -13.53 29.49 -40.09
C VAL A 323 -12.96 28.48 -39.11
N TYR A 324 -11.77 28.80 -38.59
CA TYR A 324 -11.05 27.98 -37.61
C TYR A 324 -10.82 28.80 -36.36
N GLU A 325 -11.10 28.16 -35.20
CA GLU A 325 -10.88 28.75 -33.88
C GLU A 325 -10.13 27.74 -33.00
N SER A 326 -9.42 28.26 -32.00
CA SER A 326 -8.73 27.40 -31.02
C SER A 326 -9.74 26.72 -30.11
N ASP A 327 -9.74 25.41 -30.06
CA ASP A 327 -10.58 24.59 -29.19
C ASP A 327 -9.88 23.29 -28.83
N ASN A 328 -10.51 22.49 -27.96
CA ASN A 328 -10.01 21.24 -27.46
C ASN A 328 -9.94 20.18 -28.56
N LEU A 329 -8.90 19.33 -28.47
CA LEU A 329 -8.67 18.22 -29.39
C LEU A 329 -8.57 16.89 -28.64
N ALA A 330 -9.28 15.88 -29.14
CA ALA A 330 -9.09 14.50 -28.71
C ALA A 330 -8.06 13.77 -29.59
N ASN A 331 -7.67 12.56 -29.17
CA ASN A 331 -6.83 11.62 -29.91
C ASN A 331 -5.37 12.05 -30.13
N ALA A 332 -4.81 12.88 -29.24
CA ALA A 332 -3.37 13.07 -29.12
C ALA A 332 -2.80 12.04 -28.13
N THR A 333 -1.68 11.40 -28.47
CA THR A 333 -1.04 10.41 -27.60
C THR A 333 0.26 10.97 -27.02
N TYR A 334 0.46 10.75 -25.72
CA TYR A 334 1.62 11.22 -24.96
C TYR A 334 2.34 10.06 -24.33
N GLU A 335 3.67 10.18 -24.25
CA GLU A 335 4.50 9.34 -23.40
C GLU A 335 4.97 10.14 -22.19
N ILE A 336 4.96 9.47 -21.04
CA ILE A 336 5.44 9.99 -19.77
C ILE A 336 6.64 9.15 -19.36
N HIS A 337 7.78 9.78 -19.18
CA HIS A 337 9.03 9.14 -18.78
C HIS A 337 9.50 9.65 -17.42
N ALA A 338 10.10 8.77 -16.64
CA ALA A 338 10.80 9.15 -15.42
C ALA A 338 12.06 9.96 -15.74
N GLN A 339 12.27 11.08 -15.04
CA GLN A 339 13.48 11.87 -15.09
C GLN A 339 14.23 11.75 -13.77
N GLY A 340 15.31 10.99 -13.78
CA GLY A 340 15.97 10.51 -12.59
C GLY A 340 15.30 9.27 -11.99
N ASP A 341 16.00 8.60 -11.09
CA ASP A 341 15.45 7.47 -10.36
C ASP A 341 14.31 7.93 -9.43
N ILE A 342 13.18 7.23 -9.47
CA ILE A 342 12.02 7.46 -8.61
C ILE A 342 11.96 6.32 -7.60
N PRO A 343 12.48 6.53 -6.37
CA PRO A 343 12.48 5.48 -5.35
C PRO A 343 11.10 5.30 -4.71
N THR A 344 10.87 4.10 -4.15
CA THR A 344 9.77 3.91 -3.20
C THR A 344 10.08 4.64 -1.91
N PRO A 345 9.09 5.28 -1.26
CA PRO A 345 9.37 6.05 -0.04
C PRO A 345 9.65 5.18 1.19
N ASP A 346 9.50 3.85 1.10
CA ASP A 346 9.71 2.88 2.19
C ASP A 346 11.17 2.73 2.65
N ASN A 347 12.10 3.42 2.00
CA ASN A 347 13.54 3.36 2.27
C ASN A 347 14.15 1.94 2.18
N GLN A 348 13.59 1.10 1.31
CA GLN A 348 14.07 -0.26 1.05
C GLN A 348 15.08 -0.34 -0.11
N GLY A 349 15.40 0.80 -0.75
CA GLY A 349 16.29 0.87 -1.91
C GLY A 349 15.68 0.29 -3.18
N THR A 350 14.37 0.19 -3.25
CA THR A 350 13.63 -0.18 -4.46
C THR A 350 13.20 1.06 -5.22
N LEU A 351 13.00 0.93 -6.52
CA LEU A 351 12.54 2.03 -7.38
C LEU A 351 11.12 1.73 -7.87
N TRP A 352 10.31 2.79 -7.95
CA TRP A 352 9.12 2.79 -8.78
C TRP A 352 9.53 2.77 -10.25
N TYR A 353 10.45 3.66 -10.64
CA TYR A 353 11.00 3.78 -12.00
C TYR A 353 12.46 4.15 -11.96
N ALA A 354 13.25 3.61 -12.88
CA ALA A 354 14.61 4.07 -13.12
C ALA A 354 14.61 5.29 -14.07
N ASP A 355 15.70 6.03 -14.09
CA ASP A 355 15.88 7.17 -15.00
C ASP A 355 15.65 6.77 -16.46
N GLY A 356 14.78 7.50 -17.15
CA GLY A 356 14.40 7.27 -18.55
C GLY A 356 13.34 6.18 -18.78
N ASP A 357 12.87 5.49 -17.74
CA ASP A 357 11.80 4.49 -17.91
C ASP A 357 10.53 5.13 -18.47
N LEU A 358 9.90 4.44 -19.43
CA LEU A 358 8.55 4.78 -19.89
C LEU A 358 7.54 4.38 -18.80
N VAL A 359 6.91 5.39 -18.22
CA VAL A 359 5.94 5.24 -17.11
C VAL A 359 4.55 4.96 -17.65
N ALA A 360 4.11 5.74 -18.63
CA ALA A 360 2.78 5.61 -19.20
C ALA A 360 2.72 6.12 -20.64
N THR A 361 1.81 5.52 -21.42
CA THR A 361 1.34 6.06 -22.70
C THR A 361 -0.14 6.37 -22.52
N VAL A 362 -0.51 7.64 -22.67
CA VAL A 362 -1.88 8.11 -22.45
C VAL A 362 -2.40 8.90 -23.65
N THR A 363 -3.71 8.86 -23.89
CA THR A 363 -4.34 9.51 -25.03
C THR A 363 -5.44 10.45 -24.57
N THR A 364 -5.53 11.67 -25.14
CA THR A 364 -6.67 12.58 -24.93
C THR A 364 -7.89 12.09 -25.70
N ALA A 365 -8.39 10.91 -25.32
CA ALA A 365 -9.49 10.23 -25.98
C ALA A 365 -10.70 10.16 -25.05
N GLU A 366 -11.78 9.62 -25.59
CA GLU A 366 -13.00 9.35 -24.85
C GLU A 366 -12.82 8.23 -23.81
N ASP A 367 -13.73 8.18 -22.82
CA ASP A 367 -13.83 7.08 -21.88
C ASP A 367 -13.85 5.73 -22.57
N GLY A 368 -12.95 4.82 -22.15
CA GLY A 368 -12.90 3.43 -22.60
C GLY A 368 -11.75 3.07 -23.53
N GLN A 369 -10.88 4.01 -23.91
CA GLN A 369 -9.63 3.64 -24.54
C GLN A 369 -8.65 3.07 -23.50
N VAL A 370 -7.91 2.04 -23.90
CA VAL A 370 -6.94 1.38 -23.04
C VAL A 370 -5.62 2.16 -23.11
N ASP A 371 -5.33 2.90 -22.03
CA ASP A 371 -4.00 3.47 -21.85
C ASP A 371 -3.04 2.38 -21.38
N GLU A 372 -1.82 2.44 -21.85
CA GLU A 372 -0.77 1.55 -21.39
C GLU A 372 -0.01 2.25 -20.25
N VAL A 373 -0.30 1.85 -19.02
CA VAL A 373 0.49 2.25 -17.86
C VAL A 373 1.52 1.17 -17.58
N ARG A 374 2.79 1.52 -17.59
CA ARG A 374 3.89 0.59 -17.40
C ARG A 374 4.43 0.70 -15.98
N PHE A 375 4.65 -0.47 -15.39
CA PHE A 375 5.33 -0.60 -14.11
C PHE A 375 6.81 -0.92 -14.34
N SER A 376 7.67 -0.48 -13.43
CA SER A 376 9.07 -0.88 -13.46
C SER A 376 9.20 -2.40 -13.63
N PRO A 377 10.06 -2.89 -14.54
CA PRO A 377 10.22 -4.33 -14.81
C PRO A 377 10.69 -5.15 -13.59
N THR A 378 11.10 -4.52 -12.52
CA THR A 378 11.47 -5.17 -11.26
C THR A 378 10.28 -5.55 -10.37
N ARG A 379 9.04 -5.19 -10.75
CA ARG A 379 7.83 -5.45 -9.97
C ARG A 379 6.84 -6.29 -10.75
N THR A 380 6.83 -7.57 -10.49
CA THR A 380 6.11 -8.56 -11.30
C THR A 380 4.70 -8.93 -10.84
N THR A 381 4.12 -8.40 -9.76
CA THR A 381 2.90 -9.02 -9.21
C THR A 381 1.90 -8.15 -8.46
N ALA A 382 1.92 -6.83 -8.52
CA ALA A 382 0.85 -6.07 -7.87
C ALA A 382 0.04 -5.29 -8.92
N THR A 383 -1.26 -5.44 -8.90
CA THR A 383 -2.20 -4.51 -9.50
C THR A 383 -2.17 -3.24 -8.65
N TYR A 384 -1.48 -2.24 -9.15
CA TYR A 384 -1.41 -0.95 -8.47
C TYR A 384 -2.63 -0.13 -8.89
N ASP A 385 -3.74 -0.31 -8.19
CA ASP A 385 -4.99 0.45 -8.41
C ASP A 385 -4.84 1.95 -8.16
N PHE A 386 -3.68 2.39 -7.68
CA PHE A 386 -3.42 3.80 -7.41
C PHE A 386 -2.98 4.59 -8.65
N LEU A 387 -2.45 3.95 -9.69
CA LEU A 387 -2.15 4.62 -10.95
C LEU A 387 -3.44 4.75 -11.77
N LYS A 388 -4.11 5.88 -11.59
CA LYS A 388 -5.39 6.16 -12.25
C LYS A 388 -5.18 7.05 -13.46
N VAL A 389 -5.77 6.64 -14.57
CA VAL A 389 -5.93 7.47 -15.76
C VAL A 389 -7.41 7.77 -15.94
N THR A 390 -7.75 9.04 -16.13
CA THR A 390 -9.11 9.47 -16.40
C THR A 390 -9.12 10.44 -17.58
N HIS A 391 -10.16 10.35 -18.41
CA HIS A 391 -10.30 11.13 -19.62
C HIS A 391 -11.49 12.09 -19.53
N ASP A 392 -11.35 13.26 -20.15
CA ASP A 392 -12.46 14.14 -20.48
C ASP A 392 -12.34 14.49 -21.98
N GLY A 393 -12.92 13.65 -22.82
CA GLY A 393 -12.84 13.79 -24.28
C GLY A 393 -13.45 15.09 -24.79
N THR A 394 -14.46 15.64 -24.09
CA THR A 394 -15.08 16.93 -24.44
C THR A 394 -14.15 18.10 -24.21
N LYS A 395 -13.19 17.97 -23.30
CA LYS A 395 -12.16 18.98 -23.01
C LYS A 395 -10.79 18.64 -23.59
N GLY A 396 -10.66 17.53 -24.32
CA GLY A 396 -9.36 17.07 -24.80
C GLY A 396 -8.36 16.88 -23.66
N GLU A 397 -8.82 16.39 -22.51
CA GLU A 397 -8.03 16.26 -21.30
C GLU A 397 -7.79 14.80 -20.92
N VAL A 398 -6.60 14.51 -20.41
CA VAL A 398 -6.28 13.28 -19.70
C VAL A 398 -5.59 13.63 -18.39
N THR A 399 -5.98 12.92 -17.33
CA THR A 399 -5.42 13.08 -15.98
C THR A 399 -4.81 11.75 -15.57
N ILE A 400 -3.57 11.79 -15.08
CA ILE A 400 -2.87 10.63 -14.55
C ILE A 400 -2.39 10.88 -13.13
N THR A 401 -2.50 9.86 -12.27
CA THR A 401 -1.97 9.84 -10.91
C THR A 401 -0.71 9.00 -10.89
N LEU A 402 0.38 9.52 -10.31
CA LEU A 402 1.71 8.91 -10.31
C LEU A 402 2.36 9.00 -8.93
N PRO A 403 3.35 8.14 -8.61
CA PRO A 403 4.24 8.34 -7.47
C PRO A 403 4.90 9.70 -7.48
N LEU A 404 5.36 10.17 -6.32
CA LEU A 404 6.16 11.40 -6.25
C LEU A 404 7.48 11.22 -7.01
N GLY A 405 7.87 12.23 -7.80
CA GLY A 405 9.05 12.16 -8.62
C GLY A 405 9.07 13.25 -9.70
N THR A 406 10.03 13.16 -10.60
CA THR A 406 10.15 14.05 -11.76
C THR A 406 9.85 13.29 -13.04
N TYR A 407 9.05 13.88 -13.91
CA TYR A 407 8.56 13.26 -15.12
C TYR A 407 8.70 14.18 -16.32
N THR A 408 9.08 13.62 -17.46
CA THR A 408 9.06 14.30 -18.76
C THR A 408 7.87 13.82 -19.57
N ILE A 409 7.12 14.75 -20.16
CA ILE A 409 5.91 14.48 -20.94
C ILE A 409 6.13 15.01 -22.35
N SER A 410 5.92 14.17 -23.37
CA SER A 410 6.02 14.51 -24.79
C SER A 410 4.86 13.96 -25.58
N GLU A 411 4.44 14.69 -26.61
CA GLU A 411 3.51 14.16 -27.62
C GLU A 411 4.27 13.14 -28.49
N VAL A 412 3.67 11.98 -28.73
CA VAL A 412 4.22 10.97 -29.65
C VAL A 412 3.35 10.76 -30.88
N GLN A 413 2.08 11.15 -30.79
CA GLN A 413 1.15 11.12 -31.91
C GLN A 413 0.20 12.31 -31.82
N ALA A 414 0.24 13.15 -32.85
CA ALA A 414 -0.74 14.22 -33.02
C ALA A 414 -2.08 13.66 -33.53
N PRO A 415 -3.20 14.37 -33.25
CA PRO A 415 -4.47 14.07 -33.88
C PRO A 415 -4.38 14.16 -35.41
N TYR A 416 -5.21 13.40 -36.12
CA TYR A 416 -5.29 13.51 -37.58
C TYR A 416 -5.65 14.94 -38.01
N GLY A 417 -4.94 15.45 -39.02
CA GLY A 417 -5.13 16.80 -39.53
C GLY A 417 -4.28 17.87 -38.84
N PHE A 418 -3.45 17.45 -37.87
CA PHE A 418 -2.57 18.35 -37.11
C PHE A 418 -1.12 17.93 -37.24
N VAL A 419 -0.24 18.95 -37.12
CA VAL A 419 1.21 18.77 -37.16
C VAL A 419 1.69 18.37 -35.77
N HIS A 420 2.49 17.31 -35.68
CA HIS A 420 3.14 16.90 -34.44
C HIS A 420 3.97 18.04 -33.86
N THR A 421 3.98 18.19 -32.54
CA THR A 421 4.80 19.16 -31.82
C THR A 421 5.94 18.48 -31.08
N ASP A 422 7.15 19.07 -31.13
CA ASP A 422 8.31 18.66 -30.33
C ASP A 422 8.28 19.28 -28.92
N HIS A 423 7.20 19.98 -28.56
CA HIS A 423 6.99 20.58 -27.25
C HIS A 423 6.97 19.52 -26.15
N THR A 424 7.66 19.77 -25.07
CA THR A 424 7.74 18.88 -23.92
C THR A 424 7.60 19.64 -22.61
N TYR A 425 7.14 18.94 -21.57
CA TYR A 425 7.09 19.44 -20.21
C TYR A 425 7.90 18.56 -19.28
N THR A 426 8.55 19.17 -18.28
CA THR A 426 9.07 18.48 -17.10
C THR A 426 8.22 18.86 -15.90
N VAL A 427 7.72 17.86 -15.16
CA VAL A 427 6.84 18.03 -13.99
C VAL A 427 7.50 17.44 -12.77
N VAL A 428 7.54 18.20 -11.66
CA VAL A 428 8.03 17.75 -10.36
C VAL A 428 6.85 17.55 -9.43
N LEU A 429 6.61 16.32 -9.00
CA LEU A 429 5.66 15.93 -7.96
C LEU A 429 6.45 15.69 -6.68
N ASP A 430 6.14 16.42 -5.61
CA ASP A 430 6.93 16.39 -4.37
C ASP A 430 6.02 16.37 -3.14
N TRP A 431 6.57 15.94 -2.02
CA TRP A 431 5.89 15.89 -0.74
C TRP A 431 6.05 17.20 0.02
N ASP A 432 5.00 17.61 0.72
CA ASP A 432 5.00 18.79 1.58
C ASP A 432 4.71 18.42 3.04
N ASN A 433 3.62 17.67 3.24
CA ASN A 433 3.21 17.27 4.58
C ASN A 433 2.36 15.99 4.57
N GLN A 434 2.29 15.35 5.71
CA GLN A 434 1.61 14.05 5.90
C GLN A 434 0.08 14.06 5.69
N TYR A 435 -0.55 15.20 5.47
CA TYR A 435 -2.02 15.30 5.32
C TYR A 435 -2.46 15.41 3.85
N ASN A 436 -1.51 15.37 2.94
CA ASN A 436 -1.76 15.39 1.50
C ASN A 436 -1.72 13.95 0.96
N ASP A 437 -2.87 13.45 0.51
CA ASP A 437 -2.99 12.13 -0.15
C ASP A 437 -2.66 12.20 -1.64
N LEU A 438 -3.10 13.28 -2.31
CA LEU A 438 -2.89 13.52 -3.72
C LEU A 438 -2.52 14.99 -3.95
N VAL A 439 -1.34 15.25 -4.51
CA VAL A 439 -0.82 16.62 -4.68
C VAL A 439 -0.77 17.06 -6.14
N LEU A 440 -0.91 18.36 -6.34
CA LEU A 440 -0.56 19.04 -7.59
C LEU A 440 0.96 19.23 -7.68
N ALA A 441 1.46 19.52 -8.90
CA ALA A 441 2.88 19.70 -9.14
C ALA A 441 3.48 20.83 -8.29
N LYS A 442 4.70 20.60 -7.80
CA LYS A 442 5.55 21.64 -7.19
C LYS A 442 6.19 22.56 -8.23
N ALA A 443 6.59 22.00 -9.35
CA ALA A 443 7.17 22.76 -10.44
C ALA A 443 6.79 22.15 -11.79
N VAL A 444 6.63 23.01 -12.78
CA VAL A 444 6.46 22.66 -14.18
C VAL A 444 7.48 23.45 -14.99
N THR A 445 8.31 22.76 -15.77
CA THR A 445 9.18 23.39 -16.77
C THR A 445 8.57 23.17 -18.15
N ASP A 446 8.28 24.25 -18.82
CA ASP A 446 7.79 24.29 -20.19
C ASP A 446 9.00 24.47 -21.13
N HIS A 447 9.30 23.45 -21.95
CA HIS A 447 10.42 23.45 -22.88
C HIS A 447 9.96 24.00 -24.23
N THR A 448 10.10 25.29 -24.43
CA THR A 448 9.74 25.98 -25.67
C THR A 448 10.95 26.15 -26.60
N GLN A 449 10.69 26.46 -27.88
CA GLN A 449 11.76 26.76 -28.87
C GLN A 449 12.59 28.00 -28.49
N ASP A 450 12.01 28.91 -27.72
CA ASP A 450 12.68 30.14 -27.26
C ASP A 450 13.45 29.96 -25.93
N GLY A 451 13.38 28.77 -25.35
CA GLY A 451 14.00 28.38 -24.07
C GLY A 451 13.02 27.92 -23.03
N ASP A 452 13.53 27.44 -21.90
CA ASP A 452 12.77 26.88 -20.82
C ASP A 452 12.04 27.96 -19.99
N VAL A 453 10.78 27.76 -19.72
CA VAL A 453 9.99 28.56 -18.79
C VAL A 453 9.64 27.71 -17.55
N ILE A 454 10.09 28.14 -16.38
CA ILE A 454 9.89 27.41 -15.13
C ILE A 454 8.78 28.08 -14.33
N TYR A 455 7.80 27.28 -13.94
CA TYR A 455 6.71 27.66 -13.05
C TYR A 455 6.87 26.93 -11.72
N ASP A 456 7.10 27.68 -10.64
CA ASP A 456 7.14 27.15 -9.27
C ASP A 456 5.79 27.35 -8.59
N TYR A 457 5.30 26.31 -7.95
CA TYR A 457 4.03 26.31 -7.24
C TYR A 457 4.20 25.89 -5.77
N SER A 458 3.29 26.33 -4.92
CA SER A 458 3.12 25.71 -3.61
C SER A 458 2.47 24.34 -3.80
N ILE A 459 2.95 23.33 -3.09
CA ILE A 459 2.33 22.00 -3.10
C ILE A 459 0.95 22.12 -2.46
N ILE A 460 -0.06 21.64 -3.17
CA ILE A 460 -1.46 21.72 -2.74
C ILE A 460 -2.11 20.35 -2.90
N ASN A 461 -2.83 19.92 -1.88
CA ASN A 461 -3.67 18.72 -1.99
C ASN A 461 -4.77 18.98 -3.02
N VAL A 462 -4.95 18.05 -3.96
CA VAL A 462 -5.96 18.14 -5.03
C VAL A 462 -7.37 18.39 -4.48
N GLY A 463 -7.71 17.73 -3.38
CA GLY A 463 -9.00 17.89 -2.70
C GLY A 463 -9.26 19.30 -2.14
N ASN A 464 -8.21 20.10 -1.93
CA ASN A 464 -8.25 21.45 -1.39
C ASN A 464 -7.96 22.52 -2.45
N ALA A 465 -7.58 22.12 -3.66
CA ALA A 465 -7.22 23.04 -4.73
C ALA A 465 -8.45 23.77 -5.29
N SER A 466 -8.33 25.09 -5.51
CA SER A 466 -9.33 25.84 -6.24
C SER A 466 -9.30 25.50 -7.75
N ALA A 467 -10.39 25.75 -8.45
CA ALA A 467 -10.46 25.56 -9.91
C ALA A 467 -9.35 26.35 -10.64
N GLU A 468 -9.05 27.57 -10.18
CA GLU A 468 -7.97 28.39 -10.74
C GLU A 468 -6.58 27.78 -10.54
N GLN A 469 -6.34 27.17 -9.36
CA GLN A 469 -5.07 26.51 -9.07
C GLN A 469 -4.89 25.25 -9.92
N MET A 470 -5.95 24.47 -10.10
CA MET A 470 -5.94 23.30 -10.98
C MET A 470 -5.73 23.69 -12.44
N GLU A 471 -6.41 24.75 -12.91
CA GLU A 471 -6.30 25.22 -14.28
C GLU A 471 -4.88 25.69 -14.63
N LYS A 472 -4.20 26.38 -13.72
CA LYS A 472 -2.82 26.86 -13.91
C LYS A 472 -1.78 25.75 -14.04
N GLN A 473 -2.10 24.55 -13.64
CA GLN A 473 -1.19 23.41 -13.68
C GLN A 473 -1.52 22.39 -14.78
N ILE A 474 -2.48 22.72 -15.63
CA ILE A 474 -2.75 21.91 -16.82
C ILE A 474 -1.61 22.12 -17.83
N LEU A 475 -1.03 21.03 -18.28
CA LEU A 475 -0.05 21.04 -19.35
C LEU A 475 -0.79 21.17 -20.68
N VAL A 476 -0.64 22.30 -21.35
CA VAL A 476 -1.36 22.59 -22.58
C VAL A 476 -0.47 22.38 -23.78
N PHE A 477 -0.79 21.38 -24.60
CA PHE A 477 -0.13 21.13 -25.87
C PHE A 477 -0.99 21.70 -27.01
N GLU A 478 -0.42 22.60 -27.79
CA GLU A 478 -1.05 23.18 -28.96
C GLU A 478 -0.42 22.63 -30.24
N ASN A 479 -1.26 22.16 -31.19
CA ASN A 479 -0.79 21.74 -32.49
C ASN A 479 -1.34 22.67 -33.58
N ALA A 480 -0.47 23.01 -34.50
CA ALA A 480 -0.87 23.68 -35.72
C ALA A 480 -1.66 22.71 -36.62
N ARG A 481 -2.70 23.19 -37.24
CA ARG A 481 -3.43 22.45 -38.26
C ARG A 481 -2.55 22.22 -39.50
N VAL A 482 -2.69 21.08 -40.13
CA VAL A 482 -2.09 20.83 -41.45
C VAL A 482 -2.80 21.73 -42.46
N LEU A 483 -2.06 22.63 -43.09
CA LEU A 483 -2.60 23.55 -44.08
C LEU A 483 -2.55 22.95 -45.47
N PRO A 484 -3.58 23.09 -46.30
CA PRO A 484 -3.49 22.83 -47.73
C PRO A 484 -2.63 23.91 -48.41
N VAL A 485 -1.38 23.56 -48.73
CA VAL A 485 -0.43 24.53 -49.33
C VAL A 485 -0.19 24.20 -50.80
N VAL A 486 -0.46 25.17 -51.68
CA VAL A 486 -0.21 25.07 -53.13
C VAL A 486 1.22 25.47 -53.47
N GLU A 487 1.66 26.59 -52.95
CA GLU A 487 3.01 27.15 -53.08
C GLU A 487 3.37 27.85 -51.77
N GLU A 488 4.66 28.17 -51.57
CA GLU A 488 5.08 28.90 -50.38
C GLU A 488 4.24 30.20 -50.22
N GLY A 489 3.58 30.31 -49.09
CA GLY A 489 2.69 31.46 -48.75
C GLY A 489 1.31 31.41 -49.40
N LYS A 490 0.95 30.35 -50.14
CA LYS A 490 -0.40 30.19 -50.72
C LYS A 490 -1.12 29.00 -50.09
N VAL A 491 -1.99 29.29 -49.15
CA VAL A 491 -2.89 28.31 -48.55
C VAL A 491 -4.16 28.20 -49.42
N GLY A 492 -4.55 26.99 -49.78
CA GLY A 492 -5.76 26.73 -50.57
C GLY A 492 -5.58 25.54 -51.53
N VAL A 493 -6.37 25.52 -52.58
CA VAL A 493 -6.36 24.49 -53.62
C VAL A 493 -5.78 25.03 -54.92
N GLY A 494 -4.91 24.27 -55.54
CA GLY A 494 -4.31 24.68 -56.83
C GLY A 494 -4.40 23.57 -57.88
N LEU A 495 -4.48 24.01 -59.14
CA LEU A 495 -4.44 23.17 -60.30
C LEU A 495 -3.48 23.79 -61.35
N TYR A 496 -2.56 23.01 -61.88
CA TYR A 496 -1.75 23.37 -63.03
C TYR A 496 -2.33 22.80 -64.33
N LYS A 497 -2.59 23.67 -65.29
CA LYS A 497 -3.04 23.27 -66.62
C LYS A 497 -1.84 23.19 -67.57
N LEU A 498 -1.66 22.06 -68.13
CA LEU A 498 -0.59 21.75 -69.09
C LEU A 498 -1.16 21.45 -70.47
N ASP A 499 -0.40 21.84 -71.52
CA ASP A 499 -0.68 21.42 -72.87
C ASP A 499 -0.27 19.95 -73.08
N ARG A 500 -1.26 19.11 -73.38
CA ARG A 500 -1.07 17.68 -73.54
C ARG A 500 -0.06 17.33 -74.62
N ASP A 501 0.00 18.13 -75.68
CA ASP A 501 0.85 17.85 -76.84
C ASP A 501 2.34 18.10 -76.55
N THR A 502 2.66 18.76 -75.46
CA THR A 502 4.04 18.99 -75.01
C THR A 502 4.56 17.98 -74.02
N CYS A 503 3.63 17.16 -73.46
CA CYS A 503 3.98 16.00 -72.62
C CYS A 503 3.48 14.75 -73.39
N ASP A 504 4.35 13.81 -73.63
CA ASP A 504 3.97 12.51 -74.22
C ASP A 504 3.14 11.69 -73.20
N LEU A 505 1.85 12.04 -73.13
CA LEU A 505 0.84 11.40 -72.24
C LEU A 505 0.09 10.27 -72.92
N THR A 506 0.71 9.58 -73.89
CA THR A 506 0.09 8.44 -74.58
C THR A 506 -0.09 7.26 -73.61
N ASP A 507 -1.18 6.51 -73.77
CA ASP A 507 -1.47 5.36 -72.92
C ASP A 507 -0.48 4.18 -73.11
N GLU A 508 0.34 4.21 -74.20
CA GLU A 508 1.34 3.20 -74.52
C GLU A 508 2.69 3.40 -73.83
N ALA A 509 2.97 4.63 -73.34
CA ALA A 509 4.18 4.96 -72.59
C ALA A 509 3.87 5.80 -71.36
N PRO A 510 3.12 5.27 -70.35
CA PRO A 510 2.66 6.06 -69.23
C PRO A 510 3.75 6.55 -68.31
N TYR A 511 5.01 6.19 -68.57
CA TYR A 511 6.19 6.53 -67.73
C TYR A 511 7.42 6.87 -68.54
N SER A 512 7.29 7.49 -69.76
CA SER A 512 8.44 8.06 -70.45
C SER A 512 9.11 9.11 -69.54
N ASP A 513 10.45 9.19 -69.59
CA ASP A 513 11.24 10.03 -68.72
C ASP A 513 10.87 11.53 -68.75
N GLY A 514 10.11 11.98 -69.76
CA GLY A 514 9.58 13.33 -69.86
C GLY A 514 8.26 13.61 -69.10
N CYS A 515 7.57 12.57 -68.60
CA CYS A 515 6.30 12.71 -67.93
C CYS A 515 6.21 11.91 -66.61
N LYS A 516 7.26 11.98 -65.79
CA LYS A 516 7.23 11.43 -64.41
C LYS A 516 6.08 11.97 -63.56
N THR A 517 5.52 13.10 -63.99
CA THR A 517 4.43 13.85 -63.34
C THR A 517 3.06 13.18 -63.47
N ARG A 518 2.79 12.26 -64.39
CA ARG A 518 1.42 11.70 -64.52
C ARG A 518 1.01 10.86 -63.32
N ALA A 519 1.93 10.10 -62.76
CA ALA A 519 1.64 9.27 -61.56
C ALA A 519 1.42 10.14 -60.32
N SER A 520 2.21 11.22 -60.16
CA SER A 520 2.04 12.15 -59.04
C SER A 520 0.81 13.03 -59.20
N LEU A 521 0.47 13.44 -60.41
CA LEU A 521 -0.78 14.16 -60.71
C LEU A 521 -2.03 13.32 -60.47
N LEU A 522 -1.97 12.02 -60.81
CA LEU A 522 -3.10 11.10 -60.59
C LEU A 522 -3.27 10.63 -59.14
N ASN A 523 -2.23 10.75 -58.32
CA ASN A 523 -2.21 10.34 -56.93
C ASN A 523 -2.37 11.50 -55.92
N GLY A 524 -2.71 12.69 -56.39
CA GLY A 524 -3.11 13.80 -55.51
C GLY A 524 -1.96 14.55 -54.83
N GLY A 525 -0.72 14.42 -55.27
CA GLY A 525 0.40 15.08 -54.64
C GLY A 525 1.39 15.68 -55.67
N SER A 526 1.08 16.78 -56.34
CA SER A 526 2.05 17.43 -57.21
C SER A 526 2.43 18.82 -56.73
N ASN A 527 3.66 18.94 -56.43
CA ASN A 527 4.37 20.17 -56.28
C ASN A 527 4.71 20.73 -57.66
N ARG A 528 4.80 22.02 -57.84
CA ARG A 528 5.30 22.65 -59.09
C ARG A 528 6.67 22.08 -59.52
N ALA A 529 7.47 21.62 -58.57
CA ALA A 529 8.76 20.96 -58.83
C ALA A 529 8.64 19.66 -59.68
N ASP A 530 7.43 19.06 -59.70
CA ASP A 530 7.20 17.82 -60.46
C ASP A 530 6.77 18.08 -61.90
N ILE A 531 6.53 19.35 -62.28
CA ILE A 531 6.17 19.70 -63.65
C ILE A 531 7.41 19.77 -64.51
N PRO A 532 7.47 19.07 -65.67
CA PRO A 532 8.63 19.16 -66.56
C PRO A 532 8.92 20.61 -66.95
N ALA A 533 10.19 20.97 -66.98
CA ALA A 533 10.63 22.35 -67.27
C ALA A 533 10.29 22.82 -68.68
N ASP A 534 10.06 21.90 -69.60
CA ASP A 534 9.65 22.13 -70.99
C ASP A 534 8.15 22.05 -71.24
N ALA A 535 7.35 21.72 -70.21
CA ALA A 535 5.91 21.63 -70.34
C ALA A 535 5.31 23.02 -70.63
N LYS A 536 4.51 23.10 -71.65
CA LYS A 536 3.72 24.32 -71.95
C LYS A 536 2.57 24.48 -70.96
N MET A 537 2.57 25.60 -70.28
CA MET A 537 1.51 26.01 -69.41
C MET A 537 0.37 26.65 -70.22
N VAL A 538 -0.87 26.34 -69.84
CA VAL A 538 -2.07 26.90 -70.50
C VAL A 538 -2.73 27.92 -69.58
N ALA A 539 -2.71 29.18 -70.04
CA ALA A 539 -3.40 30.27 -69.36
C ALA A 539 -4.83 30.46 -69.88
N GLY A 540 -5.68 31.01 -69.05
CA GLY A 540 -7.05 31.40 -69.41
C GLY A 540 -8.13 30.30 -69.29
N SER A 541 -7.77 29.10 -68.86
CA SER A 541 -8.75 28.06 -68.53
C SER A 541 -9.44 28.39 -67.18
N ILE A 542 -10.75 28.27 -67.14
CA ILE A 542 -11.56 28.56 -65.96
C ILE A 542 -12.00 27.29 -65.28
N TYR A 543 -11.81 27.22 -63.97
CA TYR A 543 -12.18 26.10 -63.14
C TYR A 543 -13.05 26.52 -61.98
N GLU A 544 -13.96 25.66 -61.59
CA GLU A 544 -14.77 25.71 -60.37
C GLU A 544 -14.30 24.61 -59.41
N LEU A 545 -14.19 24.96 -58.10
CA LEU A 545 -13.85 24.06 -57.02
C LEU A 545 -15.12 23.72 -56.24
N TYR A 546 -15.36 22.44 -56.00
CA TYR A 546 -16.52 21.94 -55.27
C TYR A 546 -16.12 20.98 -54.16
N THR A 547 -16.94 20.92 -53.09
CA THR A 547 -16.88 19.83 -52.10
C THR A 547 -17.30 18.52 -52.75
N ALA A 548 -16.58 17.42 -52.51
CA ALA A 548 -17.01 16.10 -52.96
C ALA A 548 -17.93 15.39 -51.95
N ASP A 549 -17.81 15.75 -50.67
CA ASP A 549 -18.62 15.23 -49.56
C ASP A 549 -19.10 16.39 -48.67
N ASP A 550 -20.03 16.06 -47.77
CA ASP A 550 -20.49 16.96 -46.74
C ASP A 550 -19.32 17.33 -45.79
N ILE A 551 -19.23 18.58 -45.39
CA ILE A 551 -18.24 19.10 -44.46
C ILE A 551 -18.94 19.58 -43.20
N TYR A 552 -18.43 19.11 -42.05
CA TYR A 552 -19.00 19.39 -40.75
C TYR A 552 -18.02 20.15 -39.86
N SER A 553 -18.56 20.99 -38.99
CA SER A 553 -17.79 21.61 -37.88
C SER A 553 -17.41 20.60 -36.82
N ILE A 554 -16.55 21.00 -35.88
CA ILE A 554 -16.19 20.18 -34.72
C ILE A 554 -17.42 19.79 -33.88
N SER A 555 -18.45 20.63 -33.85
CA SER A 555 -19.71 20.36 -33.15
C SER A 555 -20.68 19.44 -33.93
N GLY A 556 -20.30 18.99 -35.13
CA GLY A 556 -21.14 18.17 -35.99
C GLY A 556 -22.19 18.96 -36.81
N GLU A 557 -22.09 20.29 -36.86
CA GLU A 557 -22.93 21.10 -37.71
C GLU A 557 -22.52 20.99 -39.18
N LEU A 558 -23.47 20.77 -40.08
CA LEU A 558 -23.22 20.74 -41.52
C LEU A 558 -22.90 22.15 -42.02
N LEU A 559 -21.64 22.40 -42.41
CA LEU A 559 -21.14 23.68 -42.90
C LEU A 559 -21.28 23.82 -44.41
N ALA A 560 -20.95 22.79 -45.15
CA ALA A 560 -21.09 22.76 -46.61
C ALA A 560 -21.51 21.35 -47.05
N ALA A 561 -22.61 21.26 -47.78
CA ALA A 561 -23.08 20.01 -48.37
C ALA A 561 -22.18 19.62 -49.55
N ALA A 562 -22.19 18.33 -49.91
CA ALA A 562 -21.58 17.84 -51.15
C ALA A 562 -22.07 18.67 -52.34
N ASP A 563 -21.21 18.87 -53.34
CA ASP A 563 -21.44 19.68 -54.52
C ASP A 563 -21.61 21.22 -54.24
N THR A 564 -21.14 21.68 -53.07
CA THR A 564 -21.09 23.13 -52.80
C THR A 564 -19.94 23.77 -53.60
N LEU A 565 -20.26 24.82 -54.37
CA LEU A 565 -19.25 25.63 -55.07
C LEU A 565 -18.46 26.46 -54.02
N LEU A 566 -17.16 26.25 -53.93
CA LEU A 566 -16.25 26.96 -53.02
C LEU A 566 -15.54 28.15 -53.67
N GLY A 567 -15.39 28.12 -54.99
CA GLY A 567 -14.74 29.21 -55.69
C GLY A 567 -14.55 28.97 -57.19
N THR A 568 -14.16 30.01 -57.89
CA THR A 568 -13.82 29.97 -59.33
C THR A 568 -12.44 30.58 -59.52
N ALA A 569 -11.57 29.93 -60.29
CA ALA A 569 -10.24 30.45 -60.59
C ALA A 569 -9.92 30.28 -62.07
N THR A 570 -9.10 31.20 -62.59
CA THR A 570 -8.60 31.15 -63.96
C THR A 570 -7.10 30.89 -63.96
N THR A 571 -6.62 30.01 -64.85
CA THR A 571 -5.20 29.75 -64.96
C THR A 571 -4.44 30.98 -65.41
N ASP A 572 -3.37 31.29 -64.68
CA ASP A 572 -2.45 32.39 -64.98
C ASP A 572 -1.44 32.00 -66.10
N GLN A 573 -0.46 32.87 -66.37
CA GLN A 573 0.56 32.62 -67.39
C GLN A 573 1.46 31.43 -67.04
N ASN A 574 1.50 31.00 -65.75
CA ASN A 574 2.20 29.81 -65.28
C ASN A 574 1.30 28.57 -65.31
N GLY A 575 0.08 28.71 -65.83
CA GLY A 575 -0.88 27.62 -65.90
C GLY A 575 -1.55 27.29 -64.56
N LEU A 576 -1.34 28.07 -63.49
CA LEU A 576 -1.91 27.84 -62.16
C LEU A 576 -3.28 28.50 -62.05
N ALA A 577 -4.33 27.70 -61.80
CA ALA A 577 -5.56 28.14 -61.20
C ALA A 577 -5.48 27.98 -59.68
N TYR A 578 -5.52 29.09 -58.95
CA TYR A 578 -5.39 29.10 -57.50
C TYR A 578 -6.71 29.53 -56.86
N PHE A 579 -7.20 28.69 -55.95
CA PHE A 579 -8.39 28.97 -55.13
C PHE A 579 -7.92 29.35 -53.75
N ASP A 580 -8.13 30.60 -53.37
CA ASP A 580 -7.79 31.16 -52.04
C ASP A 580 -8.88 30.78 -51.05
N VAL A 581 -8.95 29.49 -50.72
CA VAL A 581 -9.87 28.89 -49.77
C VAL A 581 -9.10 27.89 -48.91
N ASP A 582 -9.02 28.18 -47.63
CA ASP A 582 -8.42 27.26 -46.64
C ASP A 582 -9.38 26.13 -46.33
N VAL A 583 -9.34 25.08 -47.15
CA VAL A 583 -10.29 23.96 -47.07
C VAL A 583 -9.86 22.95 -45.98
N PRO A 584 -10.84 22.33 -45.29
CA PRO A 584 -10.54 21.22 -44.36
C PRO A 584 -9.78 20.10 -45.00
N VAL A 585 -8.72 19.65 -44.34
CA VAL A 585 -7.92 18.49 -44.79
C VAL A 585 -8.53 17.19 -44.26
N ARG A 586 -8.14 16.06 -44.86
CA ARG A 586 -8.55 14.75 -44.37
C ARG A 586 -8.08 14.55 -42.94
N GLY A 587 -9.01 14.10 -42.08
CA GLY A 587 -8.72 13.76 -40.71
C GLY A 587 -9.07 14.83 -39.69
N GLU A 588 -9.55 16.02 -40.12
CA GLU A 588 -10.18 16.95 -39.18
C GLU A 588 -11.44 16.32 -38.59
N HIS A 589 -11.46 16.18 -37.27
CA HIS A 589 -12.53 15.53 -36.56
C HIS A 589 -13.72 16.44 -36.34
N TYR A 590 -14.92 15.86 -36.36
CA TYR A 590 -16.15 16.51 -35.91
C TYR A 590 -16.96 15.53 -35.06
N GLY A 591 -17.79 16.04 -34.14
CA GLY A 591 -18.64 15.24 -33.25
C GLY A 591 -20.04 15.84 -33.09
N SER A 592 -20.98 15.06 -32.60
CA SER A 592 -22.24 15.61 -32.13
C SER A 592 -22.11 16.01 -30.66
N SER A 593 -22.80 17.10 -30.28
CA SER A 593 -22.79 17.62 -28.90
C SER A 593 -23.34 16.65 -27.84
N ASP A 594 -24.00 15.55 -28.25
CA ASP A 594 -24.73 14.64 -27.36
C ASP A 594 -24.21 13.21 -27.34
N ALA A 595 -23.26 12.86 -28.21
CA ALA A 595 -22.60 11.56 -28.21
C ALA A 595 -21.15 11.78 -28.63
N HIS A 596 -20.23 11.29 -27.87
CA HIS A 596 -18.79 11.32 -28.13
C HIS A 596 -18.38 10.52 -29.39
N ASP A 597 -19.14 10.65 -30.49
CA ASP A 597 -18.89 9.96 -31.74
C ASP A 597 -18.11 10.90 -32.68
N TRP A 598 -16.78 10.77 -32.62
CA TRP A 598 -15.88 11.55 -33.44
C TRP A 598 -15.71 10.92 -34.81
N THR A 599 -16.22 11.59 -35.82
CA THR A 599 -15.99 11.25 -37.23
C THR A 599 -14.95 12.17 -37.84
N THR A 600 -14.57 11.95 -39.09
CA THR A 600 -13.59 12.77 -39.77
C THR A 600 -14.13 13.31 -41.07
N ASN A 601 -13.83 14.58 -41.40
CA ASN A 601 -14.02 15.12 -42.72
C ASN A 601 -13.11 14.35 -43.73
N SER A 602 -13.64 14.08 -44.92
CA SER A 602 -12.95 13.28 -45.92
C SER A 602 -11.78 13.99 -46.59
N GLY A 603 -11.77 15.32 -46.57
CA GLY A 603 -10.79 16.17 -47.28
C GLY A 603 -10.83 15.99 -48.80
N ARG A 604 -11.98 15.58 -49.37
CA ARG A 604 -12.16 15.35 -50.80
C ARG A 604 -12.86 16.52 -51.46
N TYR A 605 -12.27 16.98 -52.57
CA TYR A 605 -12.76 18.08 -53.40
C TYR A 605 -12.65 17.65 -54.86
N TYR A 606 -13.44 18.28 -55.73
CA TYR A 606 -13.27 18.12 -57.17
C TYR A 606 -13.28 19.45 -57.89
N LEU A 607 -12.61 19.43 -59.05
CA LEU A 607 -12.51 20.59 -59.92
C LEU A 607 -13.23 20.31 -61.24
N ARG A 608 -13.94 21.31 -61.73
CA ARG A 608 -14.63 21.25 -63.01
C ARG A 608 -14.14 22.37 -63.93
N GLU A 609 -13.67 22.03 -65.13
CA GLU A 609 -13.34 23.01 -66.17
C GLU A 609 -14.62 23.50 -66.85
N ILE A 610 -14.80 24.78 -67.03
CA ILE A 610 -16.00 25.40 -67.62
C ILE A 610 -15.73 26.23 -68.86
#